data_e84eaa7c84948d07acfdebd2d9302c7d
#
_entry.id   e84eaa7c84948d07acfdebd2d9302c7d
#
_cell.length_a   1.000
_cell.length_b   1.000
_cell.length_c   1.000
_cell.angle_alpha   90.00
_cell.angle_beta   90.00
_cell.angle_gamma   90.00
#
_symmetry.space_group_name_H-M   'P 1'
#
loop_
_entity.id
_entity.type
_entity.pdbx_description
1 polymer ?
#
loop_
_entity_poly.entity_id
_entity_poly.type
_entity_poly.pdbx_seq_one_letter_code
_entity_poly.pdbx_strand_id
1 'polypeptide(L)'
;MPLDEVKVCLCITEVSENSRTGGENMYAIIETGGKQYKVSEGEEIKIEKLDAEVGAEITFDKVIAISDSTLKVAGDVAAATVTGTVLDQARARKVIVYKYKRKSGYHKKNGHRQPYTKVRIDKINA
;
A
#
# COMPACT_ATOMS: atom_id res chain seq x y z
N MET A 1 11.00 -24.34 57.43
CA MET A 1 12.00 -24.12 56.37
C MET A 1 11.29 -23.54 55.18
N PRO A 2 11.30 -22.25 54.96
CA PRO A 2 10.68 -21.73 53.75
C PRO A 2 11.65 -21.89 52.58
N LEU A 3 11.13 -22.42 51.53
CA LEU A 3 11.79 -22.55 50.24
C LEU A 3 11.78 -21.17 49.57
N ASP A 4 12.97 -20.64 49.34
CA ASP A 4 13.13 -19.41 48.58
C ASP A 4 12.70 -19.63 47.13
N GLU A 5 11.64 -18.94 46.78
CA GLU A 5 11.25 -18.78 45.40
C GLU A 5 12.27 -17.95 44.64
N VAL A 6 13.11 -18.63 43.91
CA VAL A 6 13.93 -18.00 42.87
C VAL A 6 13.00 -17.49 41.78
N LYS A 7 12.66 -16.21 41.85
CA LYS A 7 12.06 -15.48 40.73
C LYS A 7 13.03 -15.48 39.56
N VAL A 8 12.90 -16.45 38.70
CA VAL A 8 13.53 -16.41 37.39
C VAL A 8 12.82 -15.32 36.58
N CYS A 9 13.48 -14.16 36.52
CA CYS A 9 13.10 -13.10 35.61
C CYS A 9 13.34 -13.62 34.18
N LEU A 10 12.31 -14.22 33.59
CA LEU A 10 12.27 -14.48 32.15
C LEU A 10 12.15 -13.13 31.45
N CYS A 11 13.28 -12.53 31.13
CA CYS A 11 13.34 -11.56 30.06
C CYS A 11 13.00 -12.30 28.76
N ILE A 12 11.73 -12.32 28.42
CA ILE A 12 11.29 -12.65 27.08
C ILE A 12 11.72 -11.46 26.24
N THR A 13 12.90 -11.55 25.66
CA THR A 13 13.25 -10.78 24.49
C THR A 13 12.30 -11.26 23.41
N GLU A 14 11.29 -10.46 23.11
CA GLU A 14 10.53 -10.60 21.88
C GLU A 14 11.50 -10.41 20.73
N VAL A 15 12.09 -11.52 20.32
CA VAL A 15 12.70 -11.63 19.01
C VAL A 15 11.56 -11.43 18.04
N SER A 16 11.53 -10.29 17.38
CA SER A 16 10.70 -10.08 16.21
C SER A 16 11.11 -11.14 15.20
N GLU A 17 10.42 -12.27 15.24
CA GLU A 17 10.51 -13.28 14.21
C GLU A 17 9.97 -12.68 12.92
N ASN A 18 10.89 -12.07 12.19
CA ASN A 18 10.70 -11.80 10.79
C ASN A 18 10.78 -13.16 10.07
N SER A 19 9.85 -14.04 10.39
CA SER A 19 9.71 -15.34 9.75
C SER A 19 9.24 -15.10 8.32
N ARG A 20 10.21 -15.00 7.43
CA ARG A 20 10.02 -15.27 6.01
C ARG A 20 9.74 -16.76 5.84
N THR A 21 8.69 -17.25 6.45
CA THR A 21 8.11 -18.52 6.07
C THR A 21 7.41 -18.30 4.75
N GLY A 22 7.78 -19.06 3.74
CA GLY A 22 7.11 -19.13 2.46
C GLY A 22 5.68 -19.66 2.64
N GLY A 23 4.84 -18.87 3.29
CA GLY A 23 3.40 -19.01 3.35
C GLY A 23 2.80 -18.24 2.18
N GLU A 24 1.76 -18.78 1.64
CA GLU A 24 0.95 -18.27 0.56
C GLU A 24 0.76 -16.75 0.72
N ASN A 25 1.42 -16.00 -0.16
CA ASN A 25 1.36 -14.54 -0.13
C ASN A 25 -0.05 -14.11 -0.52
N MET A 26 -0.89 -13.84 0.48
CA MET A 26 -2.19 -13.25 0.26
C MET A 26 -2.00 -11.90 -0.43
N TYR A 27 -2.66 -11.73 -1.56
CA TYR A 27 -2.67 -10.45 -2.25
C TYR A 27 -4.07 -10.09 -2.73
N ALA A 28 -4.33 -8.82 -2.81
CA ALA A 28 -5.55 -8.27 -3.37
C ALA A 28 -5.25 -7.41 -4.59
N ILE A 29 -6.21 -7.30 -5.49
CA ILE A 29 -6.19 -6.33 -6.59
C ILE A 29 -7.25 -5.29 -6.27
N ILE A 30 -6.82 -4.07 -6.01
CA ILE A 30 -7.69 -2.93 -5.72
C ILE A 30 -7.73 -1.97 -6.90
N GLU A 31 -8.84 -1.26 -7.05
CA GLU A 31 -8.99 -0.18 -8.01
C GLU A 31 -9.11 1.16 -7.27
N THR A 32 -8.18 2.08 -7.54
CA THR A 32 -8.22 3.43 -7.01
C THR A 32 -7.62 4.43 -7.99
N GLY A 33 -8.19 5.64 -8.06
CA GLY A 33 -7.74 6.67 -8.99
C GLY A 33 -7.77 6.27 -10.47
N GLY A 34 -8.67 5.36 -10.85
CA GLY A 34 -8.75 4.83 -12.22
C GLY A 34 -7.62 3.87 -12.61
N LYS A 35 -6.90 3.34 -11.63
CA LYS A 35 -5.81 2.37 -11.81
C LYS A 35 -5.99 1.18 -10.90
N GLN A 36 -5.47 0.04 -11.34
CA GLN A 36 -5.48 -1.20 -10.57
C GLN A 36 -4.10 -1.45 -9.97
N TYR A 37 -4.09 -1.84 -8.70
CA TYR A 37 -2.86 -2.15 -7.97
C TYR A 37 -2.98 -3.54 -7.36
N LYS A 38 -1.93 -4.33 -7.55
CA LYS A 38 -1.73 -5.56 -6.78
C LYS A 38 -1.07 -5.18 -5.48
N VAL A 39 -1.68 -5.55 -4.36
CA VAL A 39 -1.22 -5.19 -3.02
C VAL A 39 -1.15 -6.40 -2.13
N SER A 40 -0.14 -6.43 -1.27
CA SER A 40 0.05 -7.43 -0.22
C SER A 40 0.05 -6.72 1.14
N GLU A 41 -0.21 -7.46 2.21
CA GLU A 41 -0.15 -6.89 3.56
C GLU A 41 1.25 -6.38 3.90
N GLY A 42 1.32 -5.20 4.49
CA GLY A 42 2.58 -4.51 4.80
C GLY A 42 3.26 -3.79 3.63
N GLU A 43 2.70 -3.84 2.43
CA GLU A 43 3.29 -3.19 1.25
C GLU A 43 2.98 -1.69 1.22
N GLU A 44 3.95 -0.91 0.73
CA GLU A 44 3.80 0.53 0.52
C GLU A 44 3.58 0.82 -0.96
N ILE A 45 2.45 1.43 -1.28
CA ILE A 45 2.09 1.79 -2.64
C ILE A 45 1.95 3.30 -2.81
N LYS A 46 2.20 3.78 -4.03
CA LYS A 46 1.94 5.17 -4.43
C LYS A 46 0.69 5.20 -5.29
N ILE A 47 -0.31 5.87 -4.80
CA ILE A 47 -1.58 6.04 -5.49
C ILE A 47 -1.80 7.49 -5.90
N GLU A 48 -2.85 7.75 -6.66
CA GLU A 48 -3.27 9.10 -6.99
C GLU A 48 -3.60 9.89 -5.72
N LYS A 49 -3.43 11.22 -5.74
CA LYS A 49 -3.68 12.07 -4.58
C LYS A 49 -5.09 11.84 -4.02
N LEU A 50 -5.16 11.51 -2.74
CA LEU A 50 -6.39 11.46 -1.96
C LEU A 50 -6.46 12.66 -1.02
N ASP A 51 -7.68 13.13 -0.74
CA ASP A 51 -7.93 14.20 0.22
C ASP A 51 -8.03 13.61 1.64
N ALA A 52 -6.89 13.12 2.13
CA ALA A 52 -6.75 12.54 3.46
C ALA A 52 -5.49 13.10 4.13
N GLU A 53 -5.49 13.19 5.43
CA GLU A 53 -4.32 13.65 6.19
C GLU A 53 -3.30 12.52 6.35
N VAL A 54 -2.05 12.90 6.60
CA VAL A 54 -0.98 11.94 6.93
C VAL A 54 -1.31 11.28 8.26
N GLY A 55 -1.25 9.95 8.28
CA GLY A 55 -1.64 9.13 9.43
C GLY A 55 -3.12 8.72 9.46
N ALA A 56 -3.94 9.16 8.51
CA ALA A 56 -5.33 8.74 8.40
C ALA A 56 -5.43 7.30 7.87
N GLU A 57 -6.39 6.55 8.40
CA GLU A 57 -6.76 5.25 7.85
C GLU A 57 -7.71 5.43 6.66
N ILE A 58 -7.45 4.67 5.61
CA ILE A 58 -8.26 4.67 4.40
C ILE A 58 -8.73 3.25 4.13
N THR A 59 -10.00 3.12 3.77
CA THR A 59 -10.60 1.87 3.32
C THR A 59 -10.80 1.91 1.80
N PHE A 60 -10.39 0.84 1.14
CA PHE A 60 -10.62 0.64 -0.29
C PHE A 60 -11.73 -0.39 -0.46
N ASP A 61 -12.89 0.06 -0.94
CA ASP A 61 -14.07 -0.78 -1.15
C ASP A 61 -14.05 -1.48 -2.50
N LYS A 62 -13.32 -0.92 -3.48
CA LYS A 62 -13.24 -1.49 -4.82
C LYS A 62 -12.13 -2.53 -4.90
N VAL A 63 -12.44 -3.73 -4.48
CA VAL A 63 -11.57 -4.89 -4.61
C VAL A 63 -12.05 -5.74 -5.78
N ILE A 64 -11.17 -6.03 -6.72
CA ILE A 64 -11.47 -6.78 -7.95
C ILE A 64 -11.25 -8.27 -7.73
N ALA A 65 -10.18 -8.62 -7.07
CA ALA A 65 -9.82 -10.01 -6.82
C ALA A 65 -8.97 -10.12 -5.55
N ILE A 66 -9.07 -11.26 -4.90
CA ILE A 66 -8.23 -11.65 -3.78
C ILE A 66 -7.71 -13.05 -4.05
N SER A 67 -6.41 -13.25 -3.86
CA SER A 67 -5.79 -14.56 -3.88
C SER A 67 -5.25 -14.86 -2.48
N ASP A 68 -5.81 -15.88 -1.90
CA ASP A 68 -5.33 -16.52 -0.69
C ASP A 68 -4.82 -17.93 -1.10
N SER A 69 -5.46 -18.99 -0.75
CA SER A 69 -5.24 -20.33 -1.31
C SER A 69 -5.97 -20.53 -2.66
N THR A 70 -7.07 -19.84 -2.85
CA THR A 70 -7.88 -19.84 -4.07
C THR A 70 -8.10 -18.43 -4.57
N LEU A 71 -8.17 -18.26 -5.90
CA LEU A 71 -8.47 -16.97 -6.50
C LEU A 71 -9.97 -16.70 -6.43
N LYS A 72 -10.36 -15.68 -5.66
CA LYS A 72 -11.74 -15.18 -5.58
C LYS A 72 -11.87 -13.94 -6.45
N VAL A 73 -12.91 -13.87 -7.26
CA VAL A 73 -13.15 -12.74 -8.18
C VAL A 73 -14.60 -12.31 -8.19
N ALA A 74 -14.84 -11.08 -8.55
CA ALA A 74 -16.17 -10.50 -8.76
C ALA A 74 -17.13 -10.69 -7.59
N GLY A 75 -18.13 -11.56 -7.73
CA GLY A 75 -19.20 -11.72 -6.73
C GLY A 75 -18.74 -12.14 -5.34
N ASP A 76 -17.69 -12.94 -5.27
CA ASP A 76 -17.15 -13.45 -4.00
C ASP A 76 -16.35 -12.41 -3.21
N VAL A 77 -15.99 -11.30 -3.87
CA VAL A 77 -15.15 -10.23 -3.31
C VAL A 77 -15.95 -8.94 -3.08
N ALA A 78 -17.25 -8.96 -3.35
CA ALA A 78 -18.11 -7.76 -3.26
C ALA A 78 -18.18 -7.14 -1.85
N ALA A 79 -17.94 -7.92 -0.80
CA ALA A 79 -17.91 -7.47 0.59
C ALA A 79 -16.48 -7.26 1.12
N ALA A 80 -15.48 -7.54 0.31
CA ALA A 80 -14.08 -7.42 0.73
C ALA A 80 -13.63 -5.96 0.75
N THR A 81 -12.84 -5.62 1.74
CA THR A 81 -12.25 -4.29 1.91
C THR A 81 -10.77 -4.40 2.22
N VAL A 82 -10.01 -3.43 1.77
CA VAL A 82 -8.59 -3.31 2.08
C VAL A 82 -8.39 -2.04 2.90
N THR A 83 -7.75 -2.17 4.06
CA THR A 83 -7.42 -1.04 4.91
C THR A 83 -5.95 -0.68 4.77
N GLY A 84 -5.67 0.60 4.77
CA GLY A 84 -4.31 1.12 4.72
C GLY A 84 -4.16 2.46 5.39
N THR A 85 -2.96 2.77 5.83
CA THR A 85 -2.61 4.03 6.50
C THR A 85 -1.83 4.93 5.56
N VAL A 86 -2.20 6.20 5.50
CA VAL A 86 -1.48 7.24 4.75
C VAL A 86 -0.15 7.54 5.42
N LEU A 87 0.95 7.29 4.73
CA LEU A 87 2.29 7.59 5.22
C LEU A 87 2.74 9.00 4.86
N ASP A 88 2.47 9.42 3.63
CA ASP A 88 2.95 10.70 3.12
C ASP A 88 2.11 11.20 1.95
N GLN A 89 2.05 12.51 1.81
CA GLN A 89 1.50 13.18 0.65
C GLN A 89 2.56 14.06 -0.01
N ALA A 90 3.07 13.64 -1.14
CA ALA A 90 4.19 14.29 -1.79
C ALA A 90 3.93 14.54 -3.28
N ARG A 91 4.88 15.21 -3.90
CA ARG A 91 4.91 15.43 -5.35
C ARG A 91 6.09 14.69 -5.96
N ALA A 92 5.85 14.00 -7.04
CA ALA A 92 6.88 13.31 -7.81
C ALA A 92 7.93 14.28 -8.37
N ARG A 93 9.02 13.72 -8.86
CA ARG A 93 10.06 14.49 -9.55
C ARG A 93 9.46 15.25 -10.73
N LYS A 94 9.92 16.49 -10.96
CA LYS A 94 9.50 17.30 -12.09
C LYS A 94 9.84 16.61 -13.41
N VAL A 95 8.81 16.41 -14.22
CA VAL A 95 8.94 15.92 -15.59
C VAL A 95 8.84 17.11 -16.54
N ILE A 96 9.81 17.26 -17.42
CA ILE A 96 9.82 18.32 -18.41
C ILE A 96 9.24 17.76 -19.70
N VAL A 97 8.13 18.36 -20.12
CA VAL A 97 7.48 18.02 -21.39
C VAL A 97 7.92 19.06 -22.43
N TYR A 98 8.70 18.62 -23.39
CA TYR A 98 9.16 19.47 -24.48
C TYR A 98 8.50 19.06 -25.79
N LYS A 99 7.90 20.01 -26.48
CA LYS A 99 7.28 19.83 -27.78
C LYS A 99 7.96 20.70 -28.81
N TYR A 100 8.30 20.13 -29.93
CA TYR A 100 8.97 20.81 -31.04
C TYR A 100 8.37 20.37 -32.37
N LYS A 101 8.21 21.34 -33.28
CA LYS A 101 7.85 21.07 -34.68
C LYS A 101 8.93 21.67 -35.56
N ARG A 102 9.57 20.83 -36.35
CA ARG A 102 10.58 21.33 -37.34
C ARG A 102 9.92 22.22 -38.39
N LYS A 103 10.70 23.17 -38.96
CA LYS A 103 10.29 24.11 -40.02
C LYS A 103 9.20 25.12 -39.65
N SER A 104 8.61 25.07 -38.46
CA SER A 104 7.55 26.01 -38.06
C SER A 104 7.95 26.94 -36.92
N GLY A 105 9.17 26.83 -36.40
CA GLY A 105 9.63 27.62 -35.25
C GLY A 105 8.86 27.35 -33.93
N TYR A 106 7.98 26.35 -33.94
CA TYR A 106 7.17 26.01 -32.76
C TYR A 106 7.99 25.20 -31.78
N HIS A 107 8.09 25.68 -30.55
CA HIS A 107 8.61 24.92 -29.41
C HIS A 107 7.85 25.30 -28.16
N LYS A 108 7.62 24.33 -27.28
CA LYS A 108 6.94 24.51 -26.00
C LYS A 108 7.58 23.63 -24.94
N LYS A 109 7.96 24.22 -23.82
CA LYS A 109 8.55 23.52 -22.69
C LYS A 109 7.67 23.75 -21.47
N ASN A 110 7.08 22.69 -20.95
CA ASN A 110 6.30 22.70 -19.73
C ASN A 110 6.91 21.75 -18.71
N GLY A 111 6.83 22.10 -17.42
CA GLY A 111 7.18 21.19 -16.35
C GLY A 111 5.92 20.69 -15.64
N HIS A 112 5.89 19.43 -15.25
CA HIS A 112 4.82 18.83 -14.48
C HIS A 112 5.37 18.08 -13.27
N ARG A 113 4.69 18.22 -12.13
CA ARG A 113 4.91 17.43 -10.93
C ARG A 113 3.60 16.78 -10.52
N GLN A 114 3.53 15.46 -10.62
CA GLN A 114 2.35 14.72 -10.22
C GLN A 114 2.30 14.59 -8.70
N PRO A 115 1.23 15.07 -8.04
CA PRO A 115 1.00 14.77 -6.63
C PRO A 115 0.60 13.30 -6.47
N TYR A 116 1.04 12.67 -5.40
CA TYR A 116 0.69 11.29 -5.05
C TYR A 116 0.53 11.16 -3.54
N THR A 117 -0.23 10.16 -3.13
CA THR A 117 -0.36 9.73 -1.74
C THR A 117 0.38 8.40 -1.58
N LYS A 118 1.23 8.30 -0.57
CA LYS A 118 1.91 7.05 -0.20
C LYS A 118 1.11 6.38 0.90
N VAL A 119 0.65 5.17 0.66
CA VAL A 119 -0.17 4.39 1.59
C VAL A 119 0.51 3.07 1.88
N ARG A 120 0.52 2.67 3.13
CA ARG A 120 0.89 1.33 3.56
C ARG A 120 -0.38 0.52 3.73
N ILE A 121 -0.41 -0.66 3.16
CA ILE A 121 -1.51 -1.60 3.31
C ILE A 121 -1.35 -2.32 4.65
N ASP A 122 -2.36 -2.23 5.49
CA ASP A 122 -2.33 -2.84 6.82
C ASP A 122 -2.97 -4.21 6.81
N LYS A 123 -4.22 -4.32 6.32
CA LYS A 123 -4.97 -5.59 6.29
C LYS A 123 -5.85 -5.72 5.05
N ILE A 124 -6.01 -6.96 4.63
CA ILE A 124 -6.94 -7.38 3.58
C ILE A 124 -8.07 -8.16 4.25
N ASN A 125 -9.27 -7.60 4.28
CA ASN A 125 -10.46 -8.25 4.80
C ASN A 125 -11.20 -8.89 3.63
N ALA A 126 -11.19 -10.21 3.59
CA ALA A 126 -11.81 -11.01 2.53
C ALA A 126 -13.20 -11.51 2.95
#